data_01e754f67f2ac40cd81bb006ec93a170
#
_entry.id   01e754f67f2ac40cd81bb006ec93a170
#
_cell.length_a   1.000
_cell.length_b   1.000
_cell.length_c   1.000
_cell.angle_alpha   90.00
_cell.angle_beta   90.00
_cell.angle_gamma   90.00
#
_symmetry.space_group_name_H-M   'P 1'
#
loop_
_entity.id
_entity.type
_entity.pdbx_description
1 polymer ?
#
loop_
_entity_poly.entity_id
_entity_poly.type
_entity_poly.pdbx_seq_one_letter_code
_entity_poly.pdbx_strand_id
1 'polypeptide(L)'
;ITIQTSIQILHILINGKLESFDFKPENFVNKNYLSIKELELDHHLNFANESDNNSMQNLNTALLEGGFCLNIFPDYKLKHPIVIYNYFCGKFKNKMINNSEIINISRNSNATIIEYLIDESDGSFFKNTFKYLNLEENSSLNYFFINKNESGNFFYEFSKAVLSKNSNFKEYLFSSGIKFSKSDNNIKLDGENSSSEVYSGLFLGKNCHQEIKTNVKHLKPNCQSHQDIKNVLTTRSKGVFQGKIFVDQIAQKTNAYQLSKGLLLDEESEFSSKPELEIYADDVKCSHGSTSGNIDKEALFYLKARGIEEINAKKMIIKGFLE
;
A
#
# COMPACT_ATOMS: atom_id res chain seq x y z
N ILE A 1 -13.79 15.74 -6.54
CA ILE A 1 -13.52 15.04 -7.80
C ILE A 1 -14.67 14.08 -8.00
N THR A 2 -15.59 14.43 -8.90
CA THR A 2 -16.68 13.54 -9.30
C THR A 2 -16.06 12.49 -10.21
N ILE A 3 -15.80 11.31 -9.69
CA ILE A 3 -15.37 10.18 -10.51
C ILE A 3 -16.63 9.66 -11.21
N GLN A 4 -16.90 10.23 -12.38
CA GLN A 4 -17.87 9.69 -13.33
C GLN A 4 -17.18 8.59 -14.15
N THR A 5 -16.80 7.50 -13.50
CA THR A 5 -16.41 6.26 -14.16
C THR A 5 -17.40 5.20 -13.75
N SER A 6 -17.83 4.39 -14.69
CA SER A 6 -18.68 3.22 -14.44
C SER A 6 -18.00 2.28 -13.43
N ILE A 7 -18.21 2.53 -12.14
CA ILE A 7 -17.76 1.68 -11.04
C ILE A 7 -18.54 0.38 -11.16
N GLN A 8 -17.86 -0.74 -11.38
CA GLN A 8 -18.54 -2.01 -11.64
C GLN A 8 -18.68 -2.89 -10.40
N ILE A 9 -17.85 -2.69 -9.38
CA ILE A 9 -17.89 -3.51 -8.15
C ILE A 9 -17.55 -2.61 -6.98
N LEU A 10 -18.49 -2.44 -6.06
CA LEU A 10 -18.35 -1.67 -4.84
C LEU A 10 -18.48 -2.59 -3.63
N HIS A 11 -17.46 -2.61 -2.78
CA HIS A 11 -17.50 -3.30 -1.50
C HIS A 11 -17.25 -2.31 -0.37
N ILE A 12 -17.95 -2.49 0.74
CA ILE A 12 -17.79 -1.63 1.91
C ILE A 12 -17.46 -2.51 3.11
N LEU A 13 -16.35 -2.20 3.78
CA LEU A 13 -16.08 -2.70 5.10
C LEU A 13 -16.48 -1.62 6.10
N ILE A 14 -17.40 -1.96 6.98
CA ILE A 14 -17.79 -1.07 8.08
C ILE A 14 -17.11 -1.57 9.35
N ASN A 15 -16.24 -0.73 9.93
CA ASN A 15 -15.51 -1.04 11.15
C ASN A 15 -14.76 -2.38 11.11
N GLY A 16 -14.18 -2.69 9.93
CA GLY A 16 -13.39 -3.89 9.69
C GLY A 16 -14.16 -5.15 9.27
N LYS A 17 -15.51 -5.07 9.18
CA LYS A 17 -16.36 -6.19 8.75
C LYS A 17 -16.92 -5.94 7.36
N LEU A 18 -16.94 -6.99 6.54
CA LEU A 18 -17.53 -6.92 5.20
C LEU A 18 -19.06 -6.78 5.31
N GLU A 19 -19.58 -5.67 4.80
CA GLU A 19 -21.03 -5.47 4.63
C GLU A 19 -21.38 -5.74 3.16
N SER A 20 -22.25 -6.71 2.93
CA SER A 20 -22.73 -7.01 1.59
C SER A 20 -23.81 -6.01 1.18
N PHE A 21 -23.46 -5.01 0.40
CA PHE A 21 -24.48 -4.26 -0.32
C PHE A 21 -24.82 -4.99 -1.62
N ASP A 22 -26.08 -5.37 -1.78
CA ASP A 22 -26.66 -5.85 -3.05
C ASP A 22 -26.70 -4.70 -4.07
N PHE A 23 -25.53 -4.22 -4.47
CA PHE A 23 -25.39 -3.41 -5.66
C PHE A 23 -25.40 -4.39 -6.85
N LYS A 24 -26.57 -4.67 -7.40
CA LYS A 24 -26.75 -5.39 -8.65
C LYS A 24 -26.65 -4.38 -9.80
N PRO A 25 -25.51 -4.19 -10.42
CA PRO A 25 -25.50 -3.80 -11.81
C PRO A 25 -26.02 -5.05 -12.56
N GLU A 26 -27.13 -4.94 -13.26
CA GLU A 26 -27.86 -6.03 -13.90
C GLU A 26 -27.08 -6.91 -14.89
N ASN A 27 -25.77 -6.70 -15.07
CA ASN A 27 -24.92 -7.35 -16.05
C ASN A 27 -23.58 -7.89 -15.53
N PHE A 28 -23.31 -8.00 -14.22
CA PHE A 28 -21.91 -8.08 -13.78
C PHE A 28 -21.46 -9.19 -12.86
N VAL A 29 -22.29 -10.02 -12.33
CA VAL A 29 -21.81 -11.16 -11.52
C VAL A 29 -22.06 -12.46 -12.25
N ASN A 30 -21.24 -12.73 -13.24
CA ASN A 30 -21.01 -14.10 -13.58
C ASN A 30 -20.16 -14.69 -12.45
N LYS A 31 -20.79 -15.39 -11.51
CA LYS A 31 -20.19 -16.01 -10.31
C LYS A 31 -18.98 -16.93 -10.64
N ASN A 32 -18.71 -17.16 -11.92
CA ASN A 32 -17.61 -17.99 -12.41
C ASN A 32 -16.27 -17.26 -12.55
N TYR A 33 -16.23 -15.92 -12.38
CA TYR A 33 -15.01 -15.16 -12.68
C TYR A 33 -14.44 -14.38 -11.49
N LEU A 34 -15.29 -14.09 -10.49
CA LEU A 34 -14.90 -13.33 -9.30
C LEU A 34 -15.78 -13.77 -8.11
N SER A 35 -15.18 -13.87 -6.94
CA SER A 35 -15.91 -13.99 -5.68
C SER A 35 -15.29 -13.09 -4.60
N ILE A 36 -16.14 -12.48 -3.78
CA ILE A 36 -15.74 -11.89 -2.52
C ILE A 36 -16.64 -12.45 -1.43
N LYS A 37 -16.06 -12.84 -0.32
CA LYS A 37 -16.75 -13.44 0.82
C LYS A 37 -16.18 -12.89 2.11
N GLU A 38 -17.00 -12.90 3.17
CA GLU A 38 -16.50 -12.72 4.52
C GLU A 38 -15.41 -13.77 4.82
N LEU A 39 -14.38 -13.35 5.54
CA LEU A 39 -13.25 -14.20 5.86
C LEU A 39 -13.63 -15.18 6.96
N GLU A 40 -13.49 -16.46 6.67
CA GLU A 40 -13.60 -17.53 7.67
C GLU A 40 -12.25 -17.73 8.38
N LEU A 41 -12.28 -18.01 9.68
CA LEU A 41 -11.07 -18.14 10.52
C LEU A 41 -10.12 -19.22 9.99
N ASP A 42 -10.64 -20.35 9.56
CA ASP A 42 -9.82 -21.46 9.03
C ASP A 42 -9.05 -21.05 7.76
N HIS A 43 -9.67 -20.23 6.91
CA HIS A 43 -8.99 -19.66 5.75
C HIS A 43 -7.84 -18.73 6.17
N HIS A 44 -8.09 -17.86 7.16
CA HIS A 44 -7.06 -16.96 7.66
C HIS A 44 -5.82 -17.72 8.19
N LEU A 45 -6.04 -18.79 8.97
CA LEU A 45 -4.96 -19.58 9.57
C LEU A 45 -4.03 -20.22 8.52
N ASN A 46 -4.54 -20.60 7.35
CA ASN A 46 -3.72 -21.17 6.28
C ASN A 46 -2.68 -20.18 5.73
N PHE A 47 -2.97 -18.87 5.77
CA PHE A 47 -2.06 -17.82 5.29
C PHE A 47 -1.20 -17.22 6.40
N ALA A 48 -1.68 -17.26 7.64
CA ALA A 48 -0.98 -16.73 8.81
C ALA A 48 0.16 -17.65 9.32
N ASN A 49 0.08 -18.95 9.06
CA ASN A 49 1.01 -19.96 9.60
C ASN A 49 2.43 -19.91 9.02
N GLU A 50 2.69 -19.18 7.95
CA GLU A 50 4.06 -18.87 7.56
C GLU A 50 4.60 -17.74 8.45
N SER A 51 5.14 -18.08 9.60
CA SER A 51 5.59 -17.14 10.61
C SER A 51 6.75 -16.29 10.13
N ASP A 52 6.48 -15.06 9.77
CA ASP A 52 7.51 -14.03 9.61
C ASP A 52 7.90 -13.39 10.97
N ASN A 53 7.56 -14.02 12.11
CA ASN A 53 7.78 -13.54 13.48
C ASN A 53 7.26 -12.11 13.74
N ASN A 54 6.19 -11.71 13.07
CA ASN A 54 5.59 -10.41 13.27
C ASN A 54 4.57 -10.46 14.42
N SER A 55 4.88 -9.79 15.54
CA SER A 55 4.02 -9.80 16.74
C SER A 55 2.63 -9.21 16.48
N MET A 56 2.53 -8.22 15.60
CA MET A 56 1.24 -7.58 15.27
C MET A 56 0.38 -8.48 14.38
N GLN A 57 1.00 -9.29 13.51
CA GLN A 57 0.30 -10.32 12.76
C GLN A 57 -0.25 -11.40 13.69
N ASN A 58 0.58 -11.87 14.64
CA ASN A 58 0.13 -12.86 15.63
C ASN A 58 -1.03 -12.34 16.48
N LEU A 59 -0.98 -11.05 16.86
CA LEU A 59 -2.06 -10.39 17.57
C LEU A 59 -3.32 -10.26 16.71
N ASN A 60 -3.17 -9.93 15.43
CA ASN A 60 -4.28 -9.90 14.46
C ASN A 60 -4.95 -11.27 14.36
N THR A 61 -4.17 -12.33 14.20
CA THR A 61 -4.66 -13.70 14.11
C THR A 61 -5.42 -14.13 15.38
N ALA A 62 -4.88 -13.79 16.55
CA ALA A 62 -5.51 -14.15 17.84
C ALA A 62 -6.81 -13.41 18.13
N LEU A 63 -6.96 -12.19 17.62
CA LEU A 63 -8.07 -11.29 17.90
C LEU A 63 -8.86 -10.89 16.63
N LEU A 64 -8.86 -11.75 15.61
CA LEU A 64 -9.52 -11.49 14.33
C LEU A 64 -11.03 -11.25 14.52
N GLU A 65 -11.52 -10.09 14.09
CA GLU A 65 -12.92 -9.71 14.17
C GLU A 65 -13.67 -9.85 12.85
N GLY A 66 -12.93 -9.84 11.70
CA GLY A 66 -13.54 -9.92 10.38
C GLY A 66 -12.53 -9.66 9.26
N GLY A 67 -13.06 -9.46 8.08
CA GLY A 67 -12.29 -9.22 6.86
C GLY A 67 -12.94 -9.85 5.64
N PHE A 68 -12.18 -10.02 4.57
CA PHE A 68 -12.70 -10.62 3.35
C PHE A 68 -11.67 -11.50 2.64
N CYS A 69 -12.19 -12.40 1.81
CA CYS A 69 -11.44 -13.15 0.82
C CYS A 69 -11.97 -12.81 -0.58
N LEU A 70 -11.12 -12.18 -1.39
CA LEU A 70 -11.39 -11.85 -2.79
C LEU A 70 -10.63 -12.83 -3.70
N ASN A 71 -11.35 -13.51 -4.60
CA ASN A 71 -10.73 -14.38 -5.59
C ASN A 71 -11.09 -13.90 -7.00
N ILE A 72 -10.08 -13.66 -7.81
CA ILE A 72 -10.21 -13.50 -9.27
C ILE A 72 -9.84 -14.84 -9.89
N PHE A 73 -10.79 -15.47 -10.58
CA PHE A 73 -10.60 -16.82 -11.13
C PHE A 73 -9.73 -16.84 -12.39
N PRO A 74 -9.20 -18.01 -12.78
CA PRO A 74 -8.28 -18.12 -13.91
C PRO A 74 -8.83 -17.55 -15.22
N ASP A 75 -7.90 -17.01 -16.04
CA ASP A 75 -8.15 -16.50 -17.39
C ASP A 75 -9.11 -15.30 -17.45
N TYR A 76 -9.38 -14.64 -16.31
CA TYR A 76 -10.26 -13.48 -16.23
C TYR A 76 -9.49 -12.15 -16.19
N LYS A 77 -9.80 -11.29 -17.16
CA LYS A 77 -9.23 -9.93 -17.23
C LYS A 77 -10.27 -8.91 -16.83
N LEU A 78 -10.12 -8.39 -15.64
CA LEU A 78 -11.03 -7.38 -15.10
C LEU A 78 -10.90 -6.07 -15.87
N LYS A 79 -12.00 -5.57 -16.45
CA LYS A 79 -12.00 -4.35 -17.26
C LYS A 79 -12.10 -3.07 -16.43
N HIS A 80 -12.69 -3.15 -15.25
CA HIS A 80 -12.94 -2.01 -14.37
C HIS A 80 -12.42 -2.30 -12.96
N PRO A 81 -12.00 -1.28 -12.23
CA PRO A 81 -11.47 -1.49 -10.88
C PRO A 81 -12.53 -2.00 -9.91
N ILE A 82 -12.10 -2.84 -8.99
CA ILE A 82 -12.83 -3.13 -7.75
C ILE A 82 -12.55 -1.98 -6.80
N VAL A 83 -13.59 -1.37 -6.25
CA VAL A 83 -13.46 -0.30 -5.26
C VAL A 83 -13.88 -0.84 -3.90
N ILE A 84 -13.00 -0.71 -2.92
CA ILE A 84 -13.21 -1.12 -1.54
C ILE A 84 -13.20 0.13 -0.66
N TYR A 85 -14.24 0.33 0.12
CA TYR A 85 -14.29 1.38 1.12
C TYR A 85 -14.09 0.76 2.51
N ASN A 86 -12.98 1.10 3.15
CA ASN A 86 -12.76 0.89 4.57
C ASN A 86 -13.34 2.08 5.34
N TYR A 87 -14.58 1.96 5.78
CA TYR A 87 -15.34 3.02 6.41
C TYR A 87 -15.44 2.82 7.92
N PHE A 88 -15.00 3.79 8.69
CA PHE A 88 -15.08 3.80 10.14
C PHE A 88 -16.08 4.85 10.60
N CYS A 89 -17.07 4.43 11.38
CA CYS A 89 -18.13 5.31 11.88
C CYS A 89 -18.60 4.87 13.28
N GLY A 90 -19.32 5.77 13.93
CA GLY A 90 -19.83 5.54 15.28
C GLY A 90 -18.85 5.96 16.38
N LYS A 91 -19.14 5.56 17.61
CA LYS A 91 -18.37 5.97 18.80
C LYS A 91 -17.43 4.84 19.22
N PHE A 92 -16.14 5.13 19.24
CA PHE A 92 -15.14 4.22 19.76
C PHE A 92 -14.57 4.75 21.07
N LYS A 93 -14.25 3.82 21.98
CA LYS A 93 -13.57 4.12 23.23
C LYS A 93 -12.38 3.16 23.37
N ASN A 94 -11.23 3.59 22.85
CA ASN A 94 -9.98 2.81 22.87
C ASN A 94 -10.18 1.38 22.32
N LYS A 95 -10.87 1.26 21.20
CA LYS A 95 -11.13 -0.04 20.57
C LYS A 95 -9.95 -0.47 19.72
N MET A 96 -9.63 -1.76 19.73
CA MET A 96 -8.79 -2.39 18.73
C MET A 96 -9.68 -3.06 17.69
N ILE A 97 -9.36 -2.90 16.41
CA ILE A 97 -10.04 -3.53 15.28
C ILE A 97 -9.03 -4.37 14.54
N ASN A 98 -9.20 -5.69 14.56
CA ASN A 98 -8.34 -6.63 13.85
C ASN A 98 -9.10 -7.21 12.67
N ASN A 99 -8.60 -6.95 11.47
CA ASN A 99 -9.19 -7.48 10.26
C ASN A 99 -8.13 -8.06 9.32
N SER A 100 -8.55 -8.97 8.44
CA SER A 100 -7.66 -9.55 7.45
C SER A 100 -8.26 -9.50 6.06
N GLU A 101 -7.42 -9.25 5.07
CA GLU A 101 -7.77 -9.10 3.67
C GLU A 101 -6.96 -10.09 2.85
N ILE A 102 -7.63 -11.07 2.25
CA ILE A 102 -6.99 -12.08 1.41
C ILE A 102 -7.41 -11.82 -0.03
N ILE A 103 -6.44 -11.66 -0.92
CA ILE A 103 -6.66 -11.36 -2.32
C ILE A 103 -5.89 -12.37 -3.17
N ASN A 104 -6.61 -13.19 -3.92
CA ASN A 104 -6.05 -14.19 -4.81
C ASN A 104 -6.32 -13.80 -6.26
N ILE A 105 -5.26 -13.63 -7.03
CA ILE A 105 -5.31 -13.38 -8.47
C ILE A 105 -4.81 -14.65 -9.16
N SER A 106 -5.73 -15.43 -9.69
CA SER A 106 -5.40 -16.71 -10.32
C SER A 106 -4.67 -16.53 -11.65
N ARG A 107 -4.15 -17.63 -12.18
CA ARG A 107 -3.32 -17.63 -13.40
C ARG A 107 -3.98 -16.91 -14.59
N ASN A 108 -3.16 -16.23 -15.38
CA ASN A 108 -3.54 -15.49 -16.59
C ASN A 108 -4.60 -14.40 -16.36
N SER A 109 -4.79 -13.95 -15.10
CA SER A 109 -5.81 -12.96 -14.73
C SER A 109 -5.19 -11.63 -14.41
N ASN A 110 -5.98 -10.57 -14.51
CA ASN A 110 -5.59 -9.25 -14.04
C ASN A 110 -6.70 -8.55 -13.26
N ALA A 111 -6.29 -7.70 -12.31
CA ALA A 111 -7.20 -6.86 -11.55
C ALA A 111 -6.58 -5.50 -11.25
N THR A 112 -7.46 -4.51 -11.10
CA THR A 112 -7.14 -3.24 -10.44
C THR A 112 -8.05 -3.10 -9.23
N ILE A 113 -7.46 -2.83 -8.08
CA ILE A 113 -8.18 -2.61 -6.82
C ILE A 113 -7.88 -1.19 -6.34
N ILE A 114 -8.92 -0.47 -5.92
CA ILE A 114 -8.80 0.85 -5.31
C ILE A 114 -9.43 0.78 -3.93
N GLU A 115 -8.60 0.88 -2.91
CA GLU A 115 -9.04 0.92 -1.52
C GLU A 115 -9.04 2.36 -1.00
N TYR A 116 -10.17 2.78 -0.46
CA TYR A 116 -10.33 4.05 0.22
C TYR A 116 -10.44 3.83 1.73
N LEU A 117 -9.62 4.54 2.49
CA LEU A 117 -9.81 4.67 3.93
C LEU A 117 -10.61 5.93 4.22
N ILE A 118 -11.74 5.77 4.94
CA ILE A 118 -12.62 6.88 5.34
C ILE A 118 -12.89 6.73 6.85
N ASP A 119 -12.49 7.74 7.63
CA ASP A 119 -12.71 7.77 9.06
C ASP A 119 -13.63 8.95 9.43
N GLU A 120 -14.88 8.63 9.76
CA GLU A 120 -15.89 9.56 10.29
C GLU A 120 -16.32 9.15 11.71
N SER A 121 -15.44 8.44 12.41
CA SER A 121 -15.71 7.97 13.75
C SER A 121 -15.48 9.07 14.81
N ASP A 122 -16.19 8.93 15.93
CA ASP A 122 -15.98 9.72 17.14
C ASP A 122 -15.23 8.86 18.17
N GLY A 123 -14.12 9.38 18.69
CA GLY A 123 -13.31 8.70 19.68
C GLY A 123 -12.02 8.09 19.13
N SER A 124 -11.50 7.07 19.82
CA SER A 124 -10.20 6.49 19.50
C SER A 124 -10.27 4.99 19.22
N PHE A 125 -9.57 4.57 18.17
CA PHE A 125 -9.34 3.16 17.86
C PHE A 125 -7.93 2.94 17.30
N PHE A 126 -7.53 1.68 17.31
CA PHE A 126 -6.35 1.18 16.64
C PHE A 126 -6.76 0.09 15.64
N LYS A 127 -6.53 0.33 14.34
CA LYS A 127 -6.75 -0.68 13.29
C LYS A 127 -5.46 -1.47 13.08
N ASN A 128 -5.55 -2.79 13.19
CA ASN A 128 -4.50 -3.73 12.88
C ASN A 128 -4.96 -4.65 11.74
N THR A 129 -4.37 -4.49 10.57
CA THR A 129 -4.73 -5.22 9.36
C THR A 129 -3.63 -6.21 8.97
N PHE A 130 -4.02 -7.44 8.67
CA PHE A 130 -3.20 -8.38 7.92
C PHE A 130 -3.72 -8.47 6.49
N LYS A 131 -2.82 -8.26 5.50
CA LYS A 131 -3.16 -8.35 4.08
C LYS A 131 -2.32 -9.42 3.40
N TYR A 132 -2.95 -10.37 2.74
CA TYR A 132 -2.27 -11.41 1.98
C TYR A 132 -2.65 -11.31 0.50
N LEU A 133 -1.65 -11.19 -0.35
CA LEU A 133 -1.80 -11.06 -1.81
C LEU A 133 -1.11 -12.24 -2.46
N ASN A 134 -1.87 -13.09 -3.14
CA ASN A 134 -1.33 -14.22 -3.90
C ASN A 134 -1.54 -13.98 -5.40
N LEU A 135 -0.45 -13.90 -6.14
CA LEU A 135 -0.45 -13.72 -7.58
C LEU A 135 0.10 -14.97 -8.26
N GLU A 136 -0.79 -15.73 -8.89
CA GLU A 136 -0.42 -16.92 -9.63
C GLU A 136 0.27 -16.59 -10.97
N GLU A 137 0.68 -17.61 -11.70
CA GLU A 137 1.44 -17.48 -12.95
C GLU A 137 0.73 -16.59 -13.99
N ASN A 138 1.48 -15.67 -14.64
CA ASN A 138 1.02 -14.72 -15.65
C ASN A 138 -0.10 -13.79 -15.16
N SER A 139 -0.23 -13.57 -13.87
CA SER A 139 -1.25 -12.67 -13.31
C SER A 139 -0.72 -11.27 -13.06
N SER A 140 -1.61 -10.28 -12.95
CA SER A 140 -1.23 -8.92 -12.60
C SER A 140 -2.22 -8.24 -11.67
N LEU A 141 -1.70 -7.47 -10.71
CA LEU A 141 -2.49 -6.67 -9.78
C LEU A 141 -1.94 -5.24 -9.71
N ASN A 142 -2.82 -4.26 -9.98
CA ASN A 142 -2.57 -2.88 -9.60
C ASN A 142 -3.41 -2.57 -8.35
N TYR A 143 -2.75 -2.19 -7.28
CA TYR A 143 -3.38 -1.91 -5.99
C TYR A 143 -3.17 -0.46 -5.59
N PHE A 144 -4.26 0.28 -5.37
CA PHE A 144 -4.24 1.67 -4.95
C PHE A 144 -4.82 1.79 -3.56
N PHE A 145 -4.05 2.28 -2.61
CA PHE A 145 -4.54 2.71 -1.30
C PHE A 145 -4.61 4.24 -1.26
N ILE A 146 -5.78 4.76 -0.92
CA ILE A 146 -6.02 6.20 -0.92
C ILE A 146 -6.64 6.62 0.41
N ASN A 147 -5.96 7.50 1.13
CA ASN A 147 -6.51 8.21 2.27
C ASN A 147 -6.34 9.73 2.10
N LYS A 148 -7.42 10.46 2.28
CA LYS A 148 -7.43 11.93 2.22
C LYS A 148 -8.05 12.56 3.46
N ASN A 149 -8.55 11.78 4.39
CA ASN A 149 -9.27 12.27 5.56
C ASN A 149 -8.31 12.44 6.74
N GLU A 150 -8.51 13.51 7.49
CA GLU A 150 -7.84 13.64 8.77
C GLU A 150 -8.37 12.58 9.73
N SER A 151 -7.45 11.82 10.32
CA SER A 151 -7.79 10.82 11.34
C SER A 151 -6.84 10.93 12.52
N GLY A 152 -7.41 11.08 13.71
CA GLY A 152 -6.69 11.03 14.99
C GLY A 152 -6.31 9.61 15.42
N ASN A 153 -6.70 8.59 14.66
CA ASN A 153 -6.55 7.20 14.97
C ASN A 153 -5.23 6.59 14.51
N PHE A 154 -5.01 5.34 14.89
CA PHE A 154 -3.77 4.60 14.65
C PHE A 154 -4.03 3.45 13.70
N PHE A 155 -3.16 3.31 12.69
CA PHE A 155 -3.29 2.27 11.67
C PHE A 155 -1.97 1.50 11.56
N TYR A 156 -2.06 0.20 11.65
CA TYR A 156 -0.98 -0.71 11.36
C TYR A 156 -1.43 -1.70 10.28
N GLU A 157 -0.62 -1.87 9.27
CA GLU A 157 -0.82 -2.89 8.24
C GLU A 157 0.44 -3.74 8.11
N PHE A 158 0.26 -5.05 8.16
CA PHE A 158 1.26 -6.01 7.73
C PHE A 158 0.76 -6.69 6.47
N SER A 159 1.48 -6.49 5.36
CA SER A 159 1.13 -7.11 4.09
C SER A 159 2.17 -8.14 3.67
N LYS A 160 1.68 -9.19 3.00
CA LYS A 160 2.50 -10.23 2.40
C LYS A 160 2.01 -10.48 0.98
N ALA A 161 2.86 -10.20 -0.01
CA ALA A 161 2.60 -10.50 -1.41
C ALA A 161 3.52 -11.64 -1.88
N VAL A 162 2.94 -12.65 -2.52
CA VAL A 162 3.69 -13.77 -3.12
C VAL A 162 3.43 -13.77 -4.62
N LEU A 163 4.51 -13.68 -5.39
CA LEU A 163 4.47 -13.53 -6.83
C LEU A 163 5.04 -14.78 -7.52
N SER A 164 4.19 -15.50 -8.24
CA SER A 164 4.57 -16.64 -9.08
C SER A 164 5.19 -16.19 -10.42
N LYS A 165 5.53 -17.14 -11.27
CA LYS A 165 6.19 -16.90 -12.56
C LYS A 165 5.45 -15.91 -13.45
N ASN A 166 6.19 -14.96 -14.04
CA ASN A 166 5.67 -13.90 -14.94
C ASN A 166 4.56 -13.04 -14.30
N SER A 167 4.38 -13.04 -12.98
CA SER A 167 3.37 -12.20 -12.36
C SER A 167 3.89 -10.78 -12.12
N ASN A 168 2.96 -9.81 -12.07
CA ASN A 168 3.29 -8.40 -11.88
C ASN A 168 2.42 -7.78 -10.78
N PHE A 169 3.05 -7.13 -9.82
CA PHE A 169 2.38 -6.41 -8.73
C PHE A 169 2.81 -4.95 -8.70
N LYS A 170 1.82 -4.04 -8.72
CA LYS A 170 2.05 -2.60 -8.55
C LYS A 170 1.21 -2.09 -7.39
N GLU A 171 1.87 -1.47 -6.43
CA GLU A 171 1.25 -0.85 -5.27
C GLU A 171 1.45 0.66 -5.29
N TYR A 172 0.36 1.40 -5.05
CA TYR A 172 0.33 2.85 -4.99
C TYR A 172 -0.28 3.29 -3.66
N LEU A 173 0.51 3.91 -2.79
CA LEU A 173 0.12 4.37 -1.48
C LEU A 173 0.01 5.90 -1.46
N PHE A 174 -1.20 6.43 -1.41
CA PHE A 174 -1.46 7.87 -1.28
C PHE A 174 -2.15 8.17 0.04
N SER A 175 -1.47 8.89 0.92
CA SER A 175 -2.00 9.19 2.25
C SER A 175 -1.76 10.63 2.67
N SER A 176 -2.79 11.24 3.24
CA SER A 176 -2.66 12.50 3.96
C SER A 176 -3.59 12.54 5.18
N GLY A 177 -3.18 13.24 6.25
CA GLY A 177 -4.04 13.51 7.41
C GLY A 177 -4.14 12.40 8.46
N ILE A 178 -3.49 11.26 8.30
CA ILE A 178 -3.44 10.22 9.34
C ILE A 178 -2.42 10.62 10.41
N LYS A 179 -2.83 10.62 11.68
CA LYS A 179 -1.97 10.95 12.81
C LYS A 179 -0.83 9.95 12.98
N PHE A 180 -1.12 8.66 12.91
CA PHE A 180 -0.12 7.60 12.95
C PHE A 180 -0.50 6.47 12.00
N SER A 181 0.43 6.11 11.12
CA SER A 181 0.33 4.87 10.35
C SER A 181 1.68 4.18 10.22
N LYS A 182 1.64 2.85 10.20
CA LYS A 182 2.79 2.01 9.90
C LYS A 182 2.37 0.89 8.94
N SER A 183 3.04 0.84 7.80
CA SER A 183 2.88 -0.23 6.79
C SER A 183 4.16 -1.06 6.74
N ASP A 184 4.06 -2.37 6.93
CA ASP A 184 5.15 -3.34 6.85
C ASP A 184 4.88 -4.30 5.70
N ASN A 185 5.48 -4.03 4.53
CA ASN A 185 5.19 -4.71 3.27
C ASN A 185 6.28 -5.75 2.96
N ASN A 186 5.88 -7.02 2.89
CA ASN A 186 6.75 -8.13 2.55
C ASN A 186 6.37 -8.70 1.18
N ILE A 187 7.26 -8.56 0.19
CA ILE A 187 7.03 -8.98 -1.18
C ILE A 187 8.01 -10.09 -1.53
N LYS A 188 7.50 -11.26 -1.90
CA LYS A 188 8.30 -12.41 -2.33
C LYS A 188 8.14 -12.60 -3.86
N LEU A 189 9.22 -12.39 -4.60
CA LEU A 189 9.33 -12.72 -6.02
C LEU A 189 9.77 -14.20 -6.13
N ASP A 190 8.81 -15.12 -5.98
CA ASP A 190 9.03 -16.57 -5.89
C ASP A 190 8.85 -17.30 -7.22
N GLY A 191 8.60 -16.57 -8.29
CA GLY A 191 8.54 -17.08 -9.66
C GLY A 191 9.49 -16.34 -10.58
N GLU A 192 10.08 -17.06 -11.54
CA GLU A 192 10.94 -16.46 -12.56
C GLU A 192 10.22 -15.37 -13.35
N ASN A 193 10.93 -14.29 -13.74
CA ASN A 193 10.40 -13.11 -14.45
C ASN A 193 9.28 -12.36 -13.68
N SER A 194 9.09 -12.58 -12.40
CA SER A 194 8.13 -11.81 -11.63
C SER A 194 8.63 -10.39 -11.36
N SER A 195 7.69 -9.45 -11.19
CA SER A 195 8.04 -8.05 -10.96
C SER A 195 7.15 -7.36 -9.95
N SER A 196 7.74 -6.45 -9.16
CA SER A 196 6.98 -5.62 -8.22
C SER A 196 7.39 -4.15 -8.29
N GLU A 197 6.42 -3.27 -8.20
CA GLU A 197 6.64 -1.83 -8.13
C GLU A 197 5.86 -1.26 -6.94
N VAL A 198 6.52 -0.46 -6.09
CA VAL A 198 5.89 0.21 -4.95
C VAL A 198 6.12 1.70 -5.05
N TYR A 199 5.05 2.47 -5.13
CA TYR A 199 5.05 3.91 -5.19
C TYR A 199 4.31 4.50 -3.99
N SER A 200 4.87 5.51 -3.36
CA SER A 200 4.15 6.23 -2.33
C SER A 200 4.24 7.74 -2.49
N GLY A 201 3.13 8.42 -2.21
CA GLY A 201 3.05 9.86 -2.08
C GLY A 201 2.38 10.20 -0.76
N LEU A 202 3.16 10.51 0.27
CA LEU A 202 2.66 10.81 1.61
C LEU A 202 2.75 12.31 1.89
N PHE A 203 1.66 12.91 2.34
CA PHE A 203 1.65 14.27 2.84
C PHE A 203 1.37 14.26 4.34
N LEU A 204 2.40 14.54 5.14
CA LEU A 204 2.34 14.49 6.59
C LEU A 204 2.17 15.91 7.13
N GLY A 205 1.00 16.15 7.71
CA GLY A 205 0.64 17.41 8.37
C GLY A 205 1.05 17.42 9.84
N LYS A 206 0.43 18.33 10.60
CA LYS A 206 0.76 18.63 11.99
C LYS A 206 0.83 17.39 12.90
N ASN A 207 2.02 17.14 13.46
CA ASN A 207 2.30 16.03 14.38
C ASN A 207 1.94 14.63 13.84
N CYS A 208 1.86 14.47 12.51
CA CYS A 208 1.65 13.16 11.90
C CYS A 208 2.93 12.35 11.91
N HIS A 209 2.81 11.05 12.10
CA HIS A 209 3.91 10.10 12.02
C HIS A 209 3.51 8.95 11.10
N GLN A 210 4.23 8.78 9.98
CA GLN A 210 3.97 7.66 9.07
C GLN A 210 5.26 6.90 8.76
N GLU A 211 5.17 5.58 8.84
CA GLU A 211 6.28 4.67 8.56
C GLU A 211 5.90 3.72 7.42
N ILE A 212 6.78 3.60 6.44
CA ILE A 212 6.74 2.53 5.44
C ILE A 212 7.98 1.67 5.62
N LYS A 213 7.77 0.38 5.81
CA LYS A 213 8.81 -0.63 5.77
C LYS A 213 8.52 -1.58 4.61
N THR A 214 9.52 -1.81 3.77
CA THR A 214 9.44 -2.76 2.67
C THR A 214 10.53 -3.82 2.80
N ASN A 215 10.20 -5.06 2.50
CA ASN A 215 11.14 -6.16 2.41
C ASN A 215 10.86 -6.95 1.13
N VAL A 216 11.63 -6.66 0.07
CA VAL A 216 11.47 -7.30 -1.23
C VAL A 216 12.50 -8.40 -1.38
N LYS A 217 12.03 -9.64 -1.52
CA LYS A 217 12.87 -10.84 -1.64
C LYS A 217 12.83 -11.35 -3.08
N HIS A 218 13.97 -11.29 -3.75
CA HIS A 218 14.19 -11.93 -5.05
C HIS A 218 14.67 -13.35 -4.83
N LEU A 219 13.82 -14.34 -5.10
CA LEU A 219 14.06 -15.76 -4.85
C LEU A 219 14.25 -16.58 -6.13
N LYS A 220 14.02 -15.99 -7.31
CA LYS A 220 14.13 -16.63 -8.62
C LYS A 220 14.83 -15.71 -9.63
N PRO A 221 15.38 -16.26 -10.75
CA PRO A 221 16.06 -15.47 -11.76
C PRO A 221 15.15 -14.48 -12.51
N ASN A 222 15.79 -13.47 -13.13
CA ASN A 222 15.17 -12.48 -14.00
C ASN A 222 14.08 -11.62 -13.34
N CYS A 223 14.03 -11.55 -12.00
CA CYS A 223 13.04 -10.77 -11.28
C CYS A 223 13.40 -9.28 -11.24
N GLN A 224 12.37 -8.44 -11.17
CA GLN A 224 12.54 -6.98 -11.12
C GLN A 224 11.78 -6.38 -9.94
N SER A 225 12.38 -5.37 -9.29
CA SER A 225 11.66 -4.56 -8.32
C SER A 225 12.03 -3.08 -8.42
N HIS A 226 11.03 -2.22 -8.24
CA HIS A 226 11.20 -0.78 -8.18
C HIS A 226 10.43 -0.21 -7.01
N GLN A 227 11.07 0.68 -6.24
CA GLN A 227 10.44 1.37 -5.12
C GLN A 227 10.74 2.86 -5.24
N ASP A 228 9.70 3.72 -5.23
CA ASP A 228 9.83 5.17 -5.18
C ASP A 228 8.92 5.73 -4.08
N ILE A 229 9.53 6.11 -2.97
CA ILE A 229 8.87 6.51 -1.73
C ILE A 229 9.07 8.01 -1.53
N LYS A 230 8.01 8.79 -1.69
CA LYS A 230 8.03 10.24 -1.58
C LYS A 230 7.22 10.72 -0.37
N ASN A 231 7.84 11.54 0.46
CA ASN A 231 7.23 12.12 1.64
C ASN A 231 7.33 13.64 1.60
N VAL A 232 6.22 14.33 1.80
CA VAL A 232 6.16 15.77 2.05
C VAL A 232 5.79 15.99 3.50
N LEU A 233 6.63 16.73 4.23
CA LEU A 233 6.53 16.85 5.68
C LEU A 233 6.41 18.30 6.11
N THR A 234 5.51 18.56 7.07
CA THR A 234 5.32 19.89 7.64
C THR A 234 4.85 19.83 9.11
N THR A 235 5.14 20.86 9.85
CA THR A 235 4.58 21.13 11.20
C THR A 235 4.84 19.97 12.17
N ARG A 236 6.12 19.68 12.42
CA ARG A 236 6.59 18.65 13.35
C ARG A 236 6.14 17.24 12.99
N SER A 237 6.00 16.98 11.70
CA SER A 237 5.67 15.62 11.25
C SER A 237 6.93 14.78 11.09
N LYS A 238 6.75 13.45 11.15
CA LYS A 238 7.82 12.48 11.03
C LYS A 238 7.47 11.43 9.97
N GLY A 239 8.31 11.33 8.95
CA GLY A 239 8.26 10.29 7.92
C GLY A 239 9.42 9.30 8.10
N VAL A 240 9.12 8.01 8.07
CA VAL A 240 10.15 6.96 8.19
C VAL A 240 10.02 5.99 7.04
N PHE A 241 11.14 5.71 6.37
CA PHE A 241 11.25 4.65 5.38
C PHE A 241 12.34 3.66 5.78
N GLN A 242 12.00 2.38 5.80
CA GLN A 242 12.96 1.28 5.95
C GLN A 242 12.76 0.32 4.80
N GLY A 243 13.73 0.21 3.91
CA GLY A 243 13.62 -0.65 2.74
C GLY A 243 14.73 -1.68 2.70
N LYS A 244 14.37 -2.95 2.53
CA LYS A 244 15.32 -4.04 2.35
C LYS A 244 15.07 -4.73 1.01
N ILE A 245 16.13 -4.89 0.24
CA ILE A 245 16.17 -5.77 -0.94
C ILE A 245 17.05 -6.95 -0.60
N PHE A 246 16.47 -8.14 -0.62
CA PHE A 246 17.18 -9.41 -0.48
C PHE A 246 17.24 -10.13 -1.83
N VAL A 247 18.44 -10.58 -2.23
CA VAL A 247 18.65 -11.32 -3.48
C VAL A 247 19.31 -12.65 -3.16
N ASP A 248 18.57 -13.74 -3.39
CA ASP A 248 19.07 -15.10 -3.20
C ASP A 248 20.17 -15.44 -4.23
N GLN A 249 21.06 -16.36 -3.90
CA GLN A 249 22.15 -16.80 -4.76
C GLN A 249 21.67 -17.29 -6.15
N ILE A 250 20.53 -17.95 -6.22
CA ILE A 250 19.95 -18.42 -7.48
C ILE A 250 19.24 -17.32 -8.29
N ALA A 251 18.95 -16.17 -7.66
CA ALA A 251 18.19 -15.06 -8.28
C ALA A 251 19.07 -14.21 -9.20
N GLN A 252 19.74 -14.87 -10.16
CA GLN A 252 20.59 -14.19 -11.14
C GLN A 252 19.76 -13.28 -12.08
N LYS A 253 20.40 -12.25 -12.63
CA LYS A 253 19.79 -11.24 -13.50
C LYS A 253 18.68 -10.44 -12.82
N THR A 254 18.73 -10.35 -11.51
CA THR A 254 17.87 -9.44 -10.75
C THR A 254 18.17 -7.99 -11.12
N ASN A 255 17.09 -7.21 -11.31
CA ASN A 255 17.16 -5.76 -11.48
C ASN A 255 16.30 -5.10 -10.39
N ALA A 256 16.95 -4.49 -9.39
CA ALA A 256 16.27 -3.97 -8.22
C ALA A 256 16.70 -2.53 -7.91
N TYR A 257 15.72 -1.64 -7.79
CA TYR A 257 15.96 -0.23 -7.52
C TYR A 257 15.07 0.28 -6.38
N GLN A 258 15.66 1.05 -5.47
CA GLN A 258 14.97 1.64 -4.33
C GLN A 258 15.34 3.10 -4.19
N LEU A 259 14.35 3.98 -4.20
CA LEU A 259 14.51 5.41 -4.02
C LEU A 259 13.61 5.91 -2.90
N SER A 260 14.13 6.77 -2.02
CA SER A 260 13.33 7.44 -1.01
C SER A 260 13.64 8.93 -0.97
N LYS A 261 12.60 9.75 -0.95
CA LYS A 261 12.73 11.22 -0.98
C LYS A 261 11.87 11.86 0.09
N GLY A 262 12.47 12.82 0.84
CA GLY A 262 11.77 13.67 1.80
C GLY A 262 11.83 15.13 1.40
N LEU A 263 10.68 15.79 1.22
CA LEU A 263 10.57 17.23 1.05
C LEU A 263 10.11 17.85 2.36
N LEU A 264 11.02 18.59 3.03
CA LEU A 264 10.74 19.24 4.29
C LEU A 264 10.25 20.67 4.02
N LEU A 265 9.09 21.02 4.53
CA LEU A 265 8.52 22.35 4.37
C LEU A 265 8.85 23.29 5.53
N ASP A 266 9.41 22.75 6.61
CA ASP A 266 9.86 23.47 7.81
C ASP A 266 11.04 22.74 8.48
N GLU A 267 11.63 23.39 9.49
CA GLU A 267 12.80 22.88 10.21
C GLU A 267 12.46 21.93 11.36
N GLU A 268 11.19 21.81 11.73
CA GLU A 268 10.71 20.97 12.83
C GLU A 268 10.31 19.56 12.37
N SER A 269 10.21 19.34 11.06
CA SER A 269 9.82 18.06 10.47
C SER A 269 11.03 17.19 10.20
N GLU A 270 10.86 15.88 10.29
CA GLU A 270 11.92 14.88 10.19
C GLU A 270 11.61 13.82 9.14
N PHE A 271 12.58 13.54 8.25
CA PHE A 271 12.54 12.37 7.38
C PHE A 271 13.72 11.46 7.68
N SER A 272 13.43 10.21 8.02
CA SER A 272 14.40 9.16 8.34
C SER A 272 14.32 8.06 7.28
N SER A 273 15.45 7.71 6.67
CA SER A 273 15.51 6.65 5.65
C SER A 273 16.63 5.66 5.96
N LYS A 274 16.29 4.37 5.89
CA LYS A 274 17.23 3.27 6.10
C LYS A 274 17.12 2.25 4.96
N PRO A 275 17.81 2.47 3.83
CA PRO A 275 17.89 1.48 2.76
C PRO A 275 18.91 0.39 3.10
N GLU A 276 18.56 -0.87 2.83
CA GLU A 276 19.40 -2.05 3.02
C GLU A 276 19.43 -2.90 1.76
N LEU A 277 20.62 -3.40 1.38
CA LEU A 277 20.83 -4.38 0.31
C LEU A 277 21.55 -5.60 0.88
N GLU A 278 20.96 -6.78 0.68
CA GLU A 278 21.53 -8.06 1.03
C GLU A 278 21.54 -8.96 -0.21
N ILE A 279 22.70 -9.08 -0.85
CA ILE A 279 22.81 -9.65 -2.20
C ILE A 279 23.79 -10.81 -2.17
N TYR A 280 23.32 -11.98 -2.62
CA TYR A 280 24.10 -13.22 -2.69
C TYR A 280 24.34 -13.72 -4.12
N ALA A 281 23.72 -13.08 -5.13
CA ALA A 281 23.92 -13.39 -6.56
C ALA A 281 24.95 -12.46 -7.19
N ASP A 282 25.65 -12.94 -8.23
CA ASP A 282 26.76 -12.21 -8.88
C ASP A 282 26.30 -11.34 -10.06
N ASP A 283 25.41 -11.88 -10.90
CA ASP A 283 24.91 -11.17 -12.10
C ASP A 283 23.62 -10.39 -11.80
N VAL A 284 23.77 -9.23 -11.17
CA VAL A 284 22.63 -8.40 -10.76
C VAL A 284 22.87 -6.91 -11.00
N LYS A 285 21.77 -6.15 -11.08
CA LYS A 285 21.76 -4.69 -11.09
C LYS A 285 20.92 -4.21 -9.92
N CYS A 286 21.56 -3.89 -8.80
CA CYS A 286 20.89 -3.45 -7.60
C CYS A 286 21.44 -2.10 -7.15
N SER A 287 20.54 -1.16 -6.85
CA SER A 287 20.92 0.14 -6.34
C SER A 287 19.87 0.74 -5.42
N HIS A 288 20.31 1.66 -4.58
CA HIS A 288 19.42 2.48 -3.77
C HIS A 288 19.85 3.95 -3.79
N GLY A 289 18.89 4.83 -3.53
CA GLY A 289 19.12 6.25 -3.32
C GLY A 289 18.22 6.77 -2.21
N SER A 290 18.73 7.73 -1.44
CA SER A 290 17.93 8.45 -0.46
C SER A 290 18.32 9.92 -0.45
N THR A 291 17.32 10.79 -0.47
CA THR A 291 17.52 12.23 -0.38
C THR A 291 16.48 12.86 0.54
N SER A 292 16.90 13.88 1.28
CA SER A 292 15.98 14.78 1.98
C SER A 292 16.45 16.21 1.78
N GLY A 293 15.51 17.12 1.67
CA GLY A 293 15.84 18.54 1.48
C GLY A 293 14.64 19.43 1.75
N ASN A 294 14.95 20.69 1.95
CA ASN A 294 13.93 21.73 2.10
C ASN A 294 13.36 22.12 0.73
N ILE A 295 12.23 22.81 0.75
CA ILE A 295 11.66 23.41 -0.46
C ILE A 295 12.68 24.32 -1.14
N ASP A 296 12.81 24.19 -2.45
CA ASP A 296 13.72 25.00 -3.25
C ASP A 296 13.30 26.48 -3.19
N LYS A 297 14.13 27.30 -2.52
CA LYS A 297 13.87 28.72 -2.32
C LYS A 297 14.00 29.52 -3.62
N GLU A 298 14.84 29.09 -4.56
CA GLU A 298 15.00 29.76 -5.86
C GLU A 298 13.80 29.49 -6.76
N ALA A 299 13.33 28.23 -6.82
CA ALA A 299 12.11 27.87 -7.52
C ALA A 299 10.89 28.58 -6.94
N LEU A 300 10.79 28.68 -5.61
CA LEU A 300 9.72 29.42 -4.94
C LEU A 300 9.77 30.92 -5.26
N PHE A 301 10.97 31.53 -5.20
CA PHE A 301 11.17 32.93 -5.57
C PHE A 301 10.80 33.20 -7.03
N TYR A 302 11.24 32.35 -7.95
CA TYR A 302 10.91 32.46 -9.38
C TYR A 302 9.40 32.45 -9.61
N LEU A 303 8.67 31.55 -9.00
CA LEU A 303 7.21 31.47 -9.15
C LEU A 303 6.51 32.72 -8.58
N LYS A 304 6.98 33.22 -7.40
CA LYS A 304 6.46 34.45 -6.79
C LYS A 304 6.75 35.67 -7.66
N ALA A 305 7.93 35.77 -8.27
CA ALA A 305 8.29 36.87 -9.17
C ALA A 305 7.43 36.88 -10.45
N ARG A 306 6.79 35.77 -10.80
CA ARG A 306 5.80 35.66 -11.89
C ARG A 306 4.38 35.96 -11.45
N GLY A 307 4.15 36.47 -10.23
CA GLY A 307 2.85 36.85 -9.69
C GLY A 307 2.06 35.69 -9.10
N ILE A 308 2.67 34.52 -8.91
CA ILE A 308 2.01 33.39 -8.24
C ILE A 308 2.09 33.60 -6.74
N GLU A 309 0.94 33.56 -6.08
CA GLU A 309 0.86 33.65 -4.62
C GLU A 309 1.67 32.53 -3.95
N GLU A 310 2.34 32.81 -2.84
CA GLU A 310 3.27 31.86 -2.19
C GLU A 310 2.65 30.50 -1.87
N ILE A 311 1.38 30.49 -1.42
CA ILE A 311 0.69 29.24 -1.10
C ILE A 311 0.48 28.37 -2.36
N ASN A 312 0.18 29.01 -3.49
CA ASN A 312 -0.01 28.31 -4.76
C ASN A 312 1.34 27.89 -5.36
N ALA A 313 2.37 28.69 -5.24
CA ALA A 313 3.72 28.36 -5.65
C ALA A 313 4.24 27.12 -4.89
N LYS A 314 4.05 27.07 -3.55
CA LYS A 314 4.38 25.89 -2.74
C LYS A 314 3.61 24.65 -3.19
N LYS A 315 2.30 24.76 -3.44
CA LYS A 315 1.48 23.65 -3.96
C LYS A 315 2.00 23.12 -5.31
N MET A 316 2.44 24.01 -6.20
CA MET A 316 3.02 23.61 -7.50
C MET A 316 4.32 22.82 -7.33
N ILE A 317 5.22 23.28 -6.44
CA ILE A 317 6.48 22.59 -6.17
C ILE A 317 6.20 21.22 -5.54
N ILE A 318 5.29 21.14 -4.56
CA ILE A 318 4.90 19.88 -3.91
C ILE A 318 4.30 18.90 -4.94
N LYS A 319 3.44 19.40 -5.83
CA LYS A 319 2.85 18.57 -6.88
C LYS A 319 3.92 18.02 -7.81
N GLY A 320 4.85 18.85 -8.30
CA GLY A 320 5.95 18.40 -9.15
C GLY A 320 6.93 17.45 -8.44
N PHE A 321 7.07 17.56 -7.11
CA PHE A 321 7.85 16.59 -6.33
C PHE A 321 7.16 15.23 -6.24
N LEU A 322 5.83 15.20 -6.10
CA LEU A 322 5.06 13.95 -5.97
C LEU A 322 4.82 13.23 -7.30
N GLU A 323 4.80 13.94 -8.42
CA GLU A 323 4.75 13.38 -9.78
C GLU A 323 6.08 12.68 -10.15
#